data_d5c73b9bf32fe975dfeb24d956493063
#
_entry.id   d5c73b9bf32fe975dfeb24d956493063
#
_cell.length_a   1.000
_cell.length_b   1.000
_cell.length_c   1.000
_cell.angle_alpha   90.00
_cell.angle_beta   90.00
_cell.angle_gamma   90.00
#
_symmetry.space_group_name_H-M   'P 1'
#
loop_
_entity.id
_entity.type
_entity.pdbx_description
1 polymer ?
#
loop_
_entity_poly.entity_id
_entity_poly.type
_entity_poly.pdbx_seq_one_letter_code
_entity_poly.pdbx_strand_id
1 'polypeptide(L)'
;MLCGVTVLFLRLFPIVAALMGCLGLIGCAHTPVSLTVFEALGIGKNVDAIKLNPKLRYLRVSTPDRVALMVLGYSVDSLEGAVETWYSSGGEVLKLQNGRVVSSAGLYTDWRSVKYSGLPTWRQVIDKKIAEYSRTRDQMPAYKFGIQEQLVLGAVATPDNTRLLGVSASALHWFEETVKGSQHGWPSARYAIGFKDFAPTVVYGEQCFANDRCISWQTWPASF
;
A
#
# COMPACT_ATOMS: atom_id res chain seq x y z
N MET A 1 36.14 -39.13 57.95
CA MET A 1 36.67 -38.27 56.91
C MET A 1 35.76 -38.36 55.64
N LEU A 2 34.50 -38.02 55.73
CA LEU A 2 33.55 -38.16 54.57
C LEU A 2 32.43 -37.10 54.63
N CYS A 3 32.73 -35.83 55.02
CA CYS A 3 31.74 -34.82 55.17
C CYS A 3 32.05 -33.51 54.39
N GLY A 4 33.14 -33.49 53.58
CA GLY A 4 33.59 -32.27 52.90
C GLY A 4 33.27 -32.16 51.39
N VAL A 5 32.93 -33.29 50.73
CA VAL A 5 32.77 -33.31 49.24
C VAL A 5 31.35 -33.00 48.78
N THR A 6 30.34 -33.28 49.59
CA THR A 6 28.92 -33.14 49.21
C THR A 6 28.43 -31.66 49.18
N VAL A 7 29.08 -30.76 49.91
CA VAL A 7 28.67 -29.35 49.98
C VAL A 7 29.20 -28.52 48.80
N LEU A 8 30.30 -28.99 48.18
CA LEU A 8 30.88 -28.25 47.02
C LEU A 8 30.09 -28.44 45.73
N PHE A 9 29.44 -29.61 45.57
CA PHE A 9 28.59 -29.87 44.39
C PHE A 9 27.26 -29.10 44.39
N LEU A 10 26.72 -28.78 45.57
CA LEU A 10 25.43 -28.09 45.70
C LEU A 10 25.51 -26.59 45.41
N ARG A 11 26.69 -25.99 45.45
CA ARG A 11 26.89 -24.54 45.16
C ARG A 11 27.21 -24.22 43.71
N LEU A 12 27.61 -25.19 42.91
CA LEU A 12 27.92 -25.00 41.48
C LEU A 12 26.71 -25.18 40.56
N PHE A 13 25.67 -25.87 41.02
CA PHE A 13 24.47 -26.15 40.23
C PHE A 13 23.67 -24.88 39.84
N PRO A 14 23.48 -23.85 40.70
CA PRO A 14 22.73 -22.65 40.30
C PRO A 14 23.52 -21.77 39.33
N ILE A 15 24.84 -21.81 39.31
CA ILE A 15 25.67 -20.98 38.40
C ILE A 15 25.63 -21.53 36.97
N VAL A 16 25.67 -22.88 36.84
CA VAL A 16 25.56 -23.54 35.52
C VAL A 16 24.17 -23.39 34.93
N ALA A 17 23.12 -23.45 35.77
CA ALA A 17 21.75 -23.23 35.31
C ALA A 17 21.50 -21.76 34.87
N ALA A 18 22.13 -20.79 35.52
CA ALA A 18 22.05 -19.38 35.15
C ALA A 18 22.81 -19.08 33.84
N LEU A 19 23.94 -19.73 33.57
CA LEU A 19 24.66 -19.57 32.30
C LEU A 19 23.94 -20.22 31.11
N MET A 20 23.23 -21.32 31.32
CA MET A 20 22.44 -21.97 30.27
C MET A 20 21.17 -21.20 29.90
N GLY A 21 20.62 -20.42 30.83
CA GLY A 21 19.45 -19.57 30.59
C GLY A 21 19.74 -18.33 29.72
N CYS A 22 20.98 -17.85 29.64
CA CYS A 22 21.35 -16.67 28.86
C CYS A 22 21.65 -16.97 27.38
N LEU A 23 21.81 -18.25 26.98
CA LEU A 23 22.05 -18.62 25.58
C LEU A 23 20.77 -18.73 24.71
N GLY A 24 19.60 -18.65 25.33
CA GLY A 24 18.31 -18.78 24.64
C GLY A 24 17.70 -17.48 24.09
N LEU A 25 18.35 -16.31 24.28
CA LEU A 25 17.82 -14.99 23.86
C LEU A 25 18.45 -14.41 22.59
N ILE A 26 19.19 -15.21 21.81
CA ILE A 26 19.59 -14.81 20.46
C ILE A 26 18.46 -15.20 19.50
N GLY A 27 17.32 -14.60 19.72
CA GLY A 27 16.14 -14.78 18.90
C GLY A 27 15.88 -13.56 18.01
N CYS A 28 15.78 -13.82 16.73
CA CYS A 28 15.39 -12.91 15.63
C CYS A 28 16.49 -11.97 15.15
N ALA A 29 17.55 -12.54 14.61
CA ALA A 29 18.35 -11.86 13.62
C ALA A 29 17.46 -11.48 12.43
N HIS A 30 17.53 -10.22 12.01
CA HIS A 30 16.83 -9.67 10.85
C HIS A 30 16.94 -10.63 9.65
N THR A 31 15.81 -11.02 9.10
CA THR A 31 15.82 -11.82 7.88
C THR A 31 16.48 -11.01 6.75
N PRO A 32 17.27 -11.63 5.86
CA PRO A 32 17.96 -10.91 4.78
C PRO A 32 17.01 -10.14 3.85
N VAL A 33 15.72 -10.48 3.82
CA VAL A 33 14.67 -9.74 3.09
C VAL A 33 14.41 -8.37 3.70
N SER A 34 14.45 -8.21 5.03
CA SER A 34 14.23 -6.91 5.68
C SER A 34 15.36 -5.92 5.41
N LEU A 35 16.61 -6.39 5.37
CA LEU A 35 17.78 -5.54 5.10
C LEU A 35 17.81 -5.02 3.67
N THR A 36 17.46 -5.84 2.68
CA THR A 36 17.38 -5.41 1.26
C THR A 36 16.27 -4.38 1.03
N VAL A 37 15.16 -4.49 1.76
CA VAL A 37 14.05 -3.51 1.67
C VAL A 37 14.44 -2.20 2.36
N PHE A 38 15.08 -2.24 3.52
CA PHE A 38 15.55 -1.03 4.23
C PHE A 38 16.64 -0.27 3.48
N GLU A 39 17.59 -0.94 2.83
CA GLU A 39 18.62 -0.31 2.00
C GLU A 39 18.05 0.30 0.70
N ALA A 40 17.05 -0.35 0.09
CA ALA A 40 16.42 0.14 -1.12
C ALA A 40 15.58 1.41 -0.89
N LEU A 41 15.07 1.64 0.33
CA LEU A 41 14.04 2.66 0.59
C LEU A 41 14.55 3.93 1.27
N GLY A 42 15.87 4.12 1.39
CA GLY A 42 16.58 5.36 1.79
C GLY A 42 15.80 6.33 2.67
N ILE A 43 15.70 6.07 3.97
CA ILE A 43 15.04 6.97 4.93
C ILE A 43 15.70 8.35 4.90
N GLY A 44 14.91 9.40 4.60
CA GLY A 44 15.35 10.80 4.61
C GLY A 44 16.07 11.31 3.36
N LYS A 45 16.12 10.52 2.26
CA LYS A 45 16.66 10.96 0.95
C LYS A 45 15.51 11.38 0.03
N ASN A 46 15.83 12.24 -0.94
CA ASN A 46 14.92 12.50 -2.05
C ASN A 46 14.60 11.17 -2.75
N VAL A 47 13.38 10.67 -2.58
CA VAL A 47 12.95 9.36 -3.10
C VAL A 47 13.10 9.27 -4.62
N ASP A 48 13.03 10.38 -5.32
CA ASP A 48 13.13 10.45 -6.78
C ASP A 48 14.58 10.29 -7.27
N ALA A 49 15.58 10.44 -6.36
CA ALA A 49 17.01 10.27 -6.62
C ALA A 49 17.57 8.91 -6.16
N ILE A 50 16.72 8.02 -5.63
CA ILE A 50 17.16 6.70 -5.15
C ILE A 50 17.53 5.81 -6.34
N LYS A 51 18.70 5.17 -6.27
CA LYS A 51 19.09 4.14 -7.24
C LYS A 51 18.21 2.91 -7.07
N LEU A 52 17.34 2.68 -8.03
CA LEU A 52 16.40 1.56 -8.00
C LEU A 52 17.07 0.24 -8.38
N ASN A 53 16.65 -0.85 -7.75
CA ASN A 53 17.00 -2.21 -8.16
C ASN A 53 16.07 -2.61 -9.33
N PRO A 54 16.60 -2.89 -10.54
CA PRO A 54 15.78 -3.19 -11.71
C PRO A 54 15.00 -4.53 -11.61
N LYS A 55 15.32 -5.35 -10.61
CA LYS A 55 14.61 -6.62 -10.36
C LYS A 55 13.35 -6.43 -9.50
N LEU A 56 13.13 -5.23 -8.95
CA LEU A 56 11.98 -4.92 -8.09
C LEU A 56 11.03 -3.98 -8.82
N ARG A 57 9.76 -4.08 -8.46
CA ARG A 57 8.72 -3.14 -8.90
C ARG A 57 8.46 -2.15 -7.79
N TYR A 58 8.33 -0.88 -8.16
CA TYR A 58 8.13 0.20 -7.20
C TYR A 58 6.84 0.95 -7.47
N LEU A 59 6.25 1.46 -6.39
CA LEU A 59 5.13 2.38 -6.39
C LEU A 59 5.55 3.64 -5.64
N ARG A 60 5.52 4.79 -6.31
CA ARG A 60 5.74 6.08 -5.69
C ARG A 60 4.43 6.52 -5.06
N VAL A 61 4.38 6.62 -3.75
CA VAL A 61 3.20 7.03 -2.98
C VAL A 61 3.46 8.39 -2.35
N SER A 62 2.52 9.32 -2.52
CA SER A 62 2.60 10.66 -1.94
C SER A 62 1.40 10.90 -1.02
N THR A 63 1.67 11.44 0.15
CA THR A 63 0.69 12.03 1.06
C THR A 63 0.86 13.56 1.06
N PRO A 64 0.02 14.35 1.74
CA PRO A 64 0.24 15.79 1.89
C PRO A 64 1.64 16.14 2.43
N ASP A 65 2.16 15.31 3.34
CA ASP A 65 3.34 15.64 4.15
C ASP A 65 4.62 14.95 3.66
N ARG A 66 4.51 13.87 2.89
CA ARG A 66 5.68 13.06 2.51
C ARG A 66 5.49 12.28 1.20
N VAL A 67 6.60 11.85 0.66
CA VAL A 67 6.67 10.91 -0.45
C VAL A 67 7.45 9.67 0.01
N ALA A 68 6.97 8.49 -0.37
CA ALA A 68 7.62 7.21 -0.10
C ALA A 68 7.67 6.36 -1.37
N LEU A 69 8.69 5.51 -1.49
CA LEU A 69 8.68 4.39 -2.41
C LEU A 69 8.20 3.15 -1.67
N MET A 70 7.23 2.47 -2.26
CA MET A 70 6.80 1.15 -1.82
C MET A 70 7.32 0.12 -2.81
N VAL A 71 7.64 -1.06 -2.31
CA VAL A 71 8.09 -2.20 -3.11
C VAL A 71 6.97 -3.22 -3.19
N LEU A 72 6.77 -3.80 -4.38
CA LEU A 72 5.86 -4.92 -4.54
C LEU A 72 6.40 -6.13 -3.78
N GLY A 73 5.67 -6.57 -2.77
CA GLY A 73 6.00 -7.77 -2.01
C GLY A 73 5.50 -9.03 -2.70
N TYR A 74 4.23 -9.04 -3.08
CA TYR A 74 3.63 -10.14 -3.83
C TYR A 74 2.36 -9.70 -4.57
N SER A 75 1.95 -10.52 -5.52
CA SER A 75 0.69 -10.40 -6.26
C SER A 75 -0.07 -11.71 -6.19
N VAL A 76 -1.38 -11.65 -5.98
CA VAL A 76 -2.28 -12.80 -5.94
C VAL A 76 -3.32 -12.62 -7.03
N ASP A 77 -3.39 -13.60 -7.92
CA ASP A 77 -4.40 -13.58 -8.98
C ASP A 77 -5.79 -13.83 -8.41
N SER A 78 -6.76 -13.10 -8.92
CA SER A 78 -8.18 -13.31 -8.65
C SER A 78 -9.00 -13.18 -9.93
N LEU A 79 -10.26 -13.60 -9.89
CA LEU A 79 -11.19 -13.48 -11.02
C LEU A 79 -11.40 -12.03 -11.46
N GLU A 80 -11.26 -11.10 -10.54
CA GLU A 80 -11.46 -9.66 -10.76
C GLU A 80 -10.16 -8.90 -11.09
N GLY A 81 -9.06 -9.64 -11.28
CA GLY A 81 -7.71 -9.11 -11.52
C GLY A 81 -6.78 -9.29 -10.33
N ALA A 82 -5.48 -9.21 -10.59
CA ALA A 82 -4.46 -9.43 -9.59
C ALA A 82 -4.51 -8.38 -8.46
N VAL A 83 -4.38 -8.84 -7.21
CA VAL A 83 -4.23 -8.00 -6.03
C VAL A 83 -2.74 -7.87 -5.71
N GLU A 84 -2.21 -6.69 -5.90
CA GLU A 84 -0.81 -6.35 -5.62
C GLU A 84 -0.67 -5.81 -4.20
N THR A 85 0.27 -6.35 -3.42
CA THR A 85 0.56 -5.88 -2.05
C THR A 85 1.89 -5.17 -2.02
N TRP A 86 1.85 -3.90 -1.66
CA TRP A 86 2.98 -2.97 -1.65
C TRP A 86 3.37 -2.61 -0.22
N TYR A 87 4.67 -2.55 0.06
CA TYR A 87 5.23 -2.27 1.38
C TYR A 87 6.16 -1.07 1.35
N SER A 88 6.03 -0.18 2.31
CA SER A 88 6.99 0.89 2.55
C SER A 88 7.99 0.52 3.64
N SER A 89 9.09 1.25 3.73
CA SER A 89 10.04 1.13 4.84
C SER A 89 9.48 1.61 6.18
N GLY A 90 8.45 2.46 6.15
CA GLY A 90 7.78 2.97 7.35
C GLY A 90 6.76 1.99 7.95
N GLY A 91 6.54 0.82 7.30
CA GLY A 91 5.59 -0.19 7.75
C GLY A 91 4.18 -0.01 7.17
N GLU A 92 3.96 0.98 6.30
CA GLU A 92 2.69 1.11 5.61
C GLU A 92 2.55 0.03 4.56
N VAL A 93 1.32 -0.46 4.41
CA VAL A 93 0.93 -1.43 3.41
C VAL A 93 -0.21 -0.87 2.58
N LEU A 94 -0.12 -1.01 1.26
CA LEU A 94 -1.18 -0.66 0.33
C LEU A 94 -1.47 -1.86 -0.57
N LYS A 95 -2.74 -2.25 -0.66
CA LYS A 95 -3.17 -3.27 -1.61
C LYS A 95 -3.98 -2.62 -2.72
N LEU A 96 -3.55 -2.90 -3.94
CA LEU A 96 -4.21 -2.40 -5.15
C LEU A 96 -4.74 -3.57 -5.98
N GLN A 97 -5.94 -3.41 -6.51
CA GLN A 97 -6.51 -4.33 -7.50
C GLN A 97 -6.94 -3.51 -8.72
N ASN A 98 -6.35 -3.81 -9.87
CA ASN A 98 -6.57 -3.02 -11.09
C ASN A 98 -6.36 -1.50 -10.85
N GLY A 99 -5.39 -1.14 -10.01
CA GLY A 99 -5.07 0.24 -9.65
C GLY A 99 -6.04 0.90 -8.67
N ARG A 100 -7.00 0.18 -8.08
CA ARG A 100 -7.90 0.67 -7.03
C ARG A 100 -7.46 0.16 -5.66
N VAL A 101 -7.63 0.99 -4.64
CA VAL A 101 -7.33 0.59 -3.25
C VAL A 101 -8.35 -0.45 -2.79
N VAL A 102 -7.86 -1.63 -2.38
CA VAL A 102 -8.67 -2.70 -1.78
C VAL A 102 -8.32 -2.95 -0.32
N SER A 103 -7.19 -2.45 0.15
CA SER A 103 -6.83 -2.43 1.58
C SER A 103 -5.70 -1.45 1.83
N SER A 104 -5.65 -0.88 3.03
CA SER A 104 -4.49 -0.16 3.55
C SER A 104 -4.23 -0.51 5.01
N ALA A 105 -2.98 -0.31 5.46
CA ALA A 105 -2.57 -0.41 6.85
C ALA A 105 -1.41 0.54 7.13
N GLY A 106 -1.42 1.15 8.31
CA GLY A 106 -0.38 2.07 8.76
C GLY A 106 -0.57 3.52 8.29
N LEU A 107 -1.69 3.84 7.65
CA LEU A 107 -2.09 5.21 7.34
C LEU A 107 -2.84 5.84 8.52
N TYR A 108 -3.08 7.15 8.47
CA TYR A 108 -3.89 7.83 9.48
C TYR A 108 -5.32 7.31 9.53
N THR A 109 -5.89 7.01 8.37
CA THR A 109 -7.15 6.30 8.21
C THR A 109 -6.90 5.13 7.28
N ASP A 110 -7.21 3.93 7.76
CA ASP A 110 -7.05 2.71 7.00
C ASP A 110 -8.39 2.17 6.52
N TRP A 111 -8.41 1.72 5.29
CA TRP A 111 -9.45 0.85 4.77
C TRP A 111 -8.95 -0.59 4.84
N ARG A 112 -9.40 -1.32 5.85
CA ARG A 112 -8.89 -2.69 6.14
C ARG A 112 -9.34 -3.70 5.11
N SER A 113 -10.52 -3.50 4.53
CA SER A 113 -11.09 -4.34 3.49
C SER A 113 -11.98 -3.48 2.61
N VAL A 114 -11.85 -3.63 1.31
CA VAL A 114 -12.76 -3.04 0.33
C VAL A 114 -13.20 -4.13 -0.64
N LYS A 115 -14.51 -4.27 -0.82
CA LYS A 115 -15.11 -5.17 -1.80
C LYS A 115 -15.98 -4.37 -2.74
N TYR A 116 -15.75 -4.52 -4.03
CA TYR A 116 -16.56 -3.90 -5.07
C TYR A 116 -17.61 -4.88 -5.60
N SER A 117 -18.75 -4.38 -6.03
CA SER A 117 -19.80 -5.15 -6.71
C SER A 117 -20.26 -4.41 -7.95
N GLY A 118 -20.31 -5.10 -9.07
CA GLY A 118 -20.65 -4.50 -10.36
C GLY A 118 -19.55 -3.60 -10.94
N LEU A 119 -18.28 -3.78 -10.48
CA LEU A 119 -17.15 -2.96 -10.90
C LEU A 119 -16.89 -3.10 -12.41
N PRO A 120 -16.94 -2.01 -13.20
CA PRO A 120 -16.64 -2.07 -14.62
C PRO A 120 -15.13 -2.21 -14.85
N THR A 121 -14.76 -2.85 -15.96
CA THR A 121 -13.39 -2.82 -16.45
C THR A 121 -13.02 -1.42 -16.93
N TRP A 122 -11.72 -1.09 -16.91
CA TRP A 122 -11.27 0.22 -17.40
C TRP A 122 -11.60 0.45 -18.88
N ARG A 123 -11.65 -0.61 -19.70
CA ARG A 123 -12.11 -0.52 -21.09
C ARG A 123 -13.55 -0.03 -21.16
N GLN A 124 -14.45 -0.64 -20.39
CA GLN A 124 -15.86 -0.22 -20.34
C GLN A 124 -16.03 1.21 -19.82
N VAL A 125 -15.21 1.62 -18.85
CA VAL A 125 -15.23 3.00 -18.32
C VAL A 125 -14.80 4.00 -19.38
N ILE A 126 -13.72 3.71 -20.13
CA ILE A 126 -13.24 4.58 -21.22
C ILE A 126 -14.31 4.74 -22.31
N ASP A 127 -14.95 3.63 -22.70
CA ASP A 127 -15.94 3.61 -23.76
C ASP A 127 -17.24 4.35 -23.35
N LYS A 128 -17.72 4.12 -22.13
CA LYS A 128 -18.99 4.66 -21.62
C LYS A 128 -18.88 6.07 -21.01
N LYS A 129 -17.68 6.47 -20.60
CA LYS A 129 -17.39 7.75 -19.91
C LYS A 129 -18.01 7.91 -18.52
N ILE A 130 -18.96 7.07 -18.13
CA ILE A 130 -19.60 7.03 -16.82
C ILE A 130 -19.97 5.60 -16.44
N ALA A 131 -19.84 5.28 -15.17
CA ALA A 131 -20.26 3.99 -14.61
C ALA A 131 -20.75 4.16 -13.18
N GLU A 132 -21.71 3.31 -12.78
CA GLU A 132 -22.21 3.21 -11.40
C GLU A 132 -21.94 1.79 -10.89
N TYR A 133 -21.52 1.67 -9.64
CA TYR A 133 -21.27 0.40 -8.97
C TYR A 133 -21.28 0.61 -7.45
N SER A 134 -21.14 -0.45 -6.67
CA SER A 134 -21.13 -0.33 -5.22
C SER A 134 -19.82 -0.82 -4.61
N ARG A 135 -19.56 -0.34 -3.40
CA ARG A 135 -18.46 -0.82 -2.57
C ARG A 135 -18.93 -1.03 -1.14
N THR A 136 -18.37 -2.05 -0.49
CA THR A 136 -18.46 -2.25 0.95
C THR A 136 -17.05 -2.17 1.52
N ARG A 137 -16.87 -1.39 2.59
CA ARG A 137 -15.55 -1.23 3.19
C ARG A 137 -15.57 -1.18 4.72
N ASP A 138 -14.44 -1.57 5.30
CA ASP A 138 -14.16 -1.48 6.72
C ASP A 138 -13.10 -0.40 6.97
N GLN A 139 -13.33 0.44 7.99
CA GLN A 139 -12.48 1.60 8.28
C GLN A 139 -11.97 1.60 9.72
N MET A 140 -10.69 1.92 9.88
CA MET A 140 -10.00 2.13 11.14
C MET A 140 -9.40 3.55 11.18
N PRO A 141 -9.21 4.15 12.36
CA PRO A 141 -9.39 3.61 13.71
C PRO A 141 -10.84 3.69 14.22
N ALA A 142 -11.79 4.23 13.45
CA ALA A 142 -13.16 4.46 13.90
C ALA A 142 -13.98 3.16 14.09
N TYR A 143 -13.40 1.97 13.85
CA TYR A 143 -14.05 0.65 13.99
C TYR A 143 -15.39 0.56 13.24
N LYS A 144 -15.46 1.17 12.05
CA LYS A 144 -16.64 1.11 11.20
C LYS A 144 -16.50 -0.04 10.22
N PHE A 145 -17.44 -0.98 10.27
CA PHE A 145 -17.45 -2.17 9.43
C PHE A 145 -18.69 -2.19 8.53
N GLY A 146 -18.52 -2.78 7.33
CA GLY A 146 -19.61 -2.97 6.39
C GLY A 146 -20.22 -1.66 5.87
N ILE A 147 -19.45 -0.58 5.76
CA ILE A 147 -19.90 0.69 5.19
C ILE A 147 -20.23 0.45 3.73
N GLN A 148 -21.49 0.63 3.36
CA GLN A 148 -21.96 0.47 1.98
C GLN A 148 -22.03 1.83 1.30
N GLU A 149 -21.50 1.92 0.08
CA GLU A 149 -21.45 3.13 -0.72
C GLU A 149 -21.85 2.82 -2.16
N GLN A 150 -22.69 3.68 -2.73
CA GLN A 150 -22.96 3.70 -4.17
C GLN A 150 -22.02 4.70 -4.81
N LEU A 151 -21.33 4.27 -5.85
CA LEU A 151 -20.26 5.03 -6.49
C LEU A 151 -20.66 5.44 -7.90
N VAL A 152 -20.26 6.63 -8.25
CA VAL A 152 -20.30 7.15 -9.63
C VAL A 152 -18.87 7.43 -10.05
N LEU A 153 -18.45 6.82 -11.14
CA LEU A 153 -17.15 7.05 -11.79
C LEU A 153 -17.41 7.74 -13.12
N GLY A 154 -16.96 8.97 -13.26
CA GLY A 154 -17.17 9.80 -14.44
C GLY A 154 -15.86 10.28 -15.05
N ALA A 155 -15.85 10.49 -16.38
CA ALA A 155 -14.75 11.16 -17.07
C ALA A 155 -14.67 12.63 -16.65
N VAL A 156 -13.46 13.11 -16.39
CA VAL A 156 -13.19 14.50 -16.03
C VAL A 156 -12.10 15.09 -16.93
N ALA A 157 -12.02 16.43 -16.97
CA ALA A 157 -10.89 17.10 -17.62
C ALA A 157 -9.57 16.77 -16.93
N THR A 158 -8.46 16.95 -17.64
CA THR A 158 -7.12 16.86 -17.02
C THR A 158 -7.04 17.80 -15.83
N PRO A 159 -6.76 17.30 -14.62
CA PRO A 159 -6.66 18.16 -13.44
C PRO A 159 -5.44 19.09 -13.51
N ASP A 160 -5.60 20.34 -13.09
CA ASP A 160 -4.50 21.30 -12.99
C ASP A 160 -3.50 20.92 -11.91
N ASN A 161 -3.97 20.20 -10.87
CA ASN A 161 -3.18 19.81 -9.71
C ASN A 161 -3.07 18.30 -9.63
N THR A 162 -1.89 17.76 -9.96
CA THR A 162 -1.57 16.35 -9.77
C THR A 162 -0.19 16.20 -9.16
N ARG A 163 0.08 15.03 -8.56
CA ARG A 163 1.42 14.62 -8.12
C ARG A 163 2.07 13.64 -9.09
N LEU A 164 1.52 13.58 -10.30
CA LEU A 164 2.03 12.76 -11.39
C LEU A 164 3.40 13.31 -11.86
N LEU A 165 4.37 12.42 -12.02
CA LEU A 165 5.72 12.75 -12.48
C LEU A 165 6.12 11.90 -13.68
N GLY A 166 6.91 12.50 -14.57
CA GLY A 166 7.52 11.78 -15.70
C GLY A 166 6.58 11.38 -16.83
N VAL A 167 5.28 11.76 -16.74
CA VAL A 167 4.26 11.54 -17.78
C VAL A 167 3.44 12.79 -17.95
N SER A 168 3.07 13.14 -19.19
CA SER A 168 2.16 14.25 -19.45
C SER A 168 0.74 13.91 -18.99
N ALA A 169 0.19 14.68 -18.08
CA ALA A 169 -1.19 14.50 -17.61
C ALA A 169 -2.23 14.57 -18.73
N SER A 170 -1.98 15.39 -19.75
CA SER A 170 -2.86 15.54 -20.92
C SER A 170 -2.86 14.33 -21.87
N ALA A 171 -1.87 13.42 -21.75
CA ALA A 171 -1.81 12.19 -22.53
C ALA A 171 -2.65 11.05 -21.92
N LEU A 172 -3.29 11.27 -20.77
CA LEU A 172 -4.03 10.27 -20.02
C LEU A 172 -5.53 10.56 -20.01
N HIS A 173 -6.33 9.50 -19.87
CA HIS A 173 -7.76 9.60 -19.65
C HIS A 173 -8.04 9.71 -18.14
N TRP A 174 -8.69 10.81 -17.74
CA TRP A 174 -8.96 11.09 -16.33
C TRP A 174 -10.38 10.75 -15.94
N PHE A 175 -10.53 10.14 -14.78
CA PHE A 175 -11.80 9.76 -14.18
C PHE A 175 -11.81 10.11 -12.70
N GLU A 176 -12.97 10.55 -12.22
CA GLU A 176 -13.22 10.79 -10.80
C GLU A 176 -14.31 9.86 -10.29
N GLU A 177 -14.05 9.24 -9.15
CA GLU A 177 -14.98 8.39 -8.42
C GLU A 177 -15.50 9.15 -7.21
N THR A 178 -16.82 9.22 -7.06
CA THR A 178 -17.48 9.88 -5.94
C THR A 178 -18.55 8.97 -5.35
N VAL A 179 -18.87 9.17 -4.06
CA VAL A 179 -19.98 8.49 -3.40
C VAL A 179 -21.28 9.22 -3.75
N LYS A 180 -22.26 8.52 -4.28
CA LYS A 180 -23.56 9.06 -4.67
C LYS A 180 -24.30 9.61 -3.46
N GLY A 181 -24.75 10.86 -3.53
CA GLY A 181 -25.48 11.52 -2.45
C GLY A 181 -24.62 11.97 -1.26
N SER A 182 -23.29 11.78 -1.31
CA SER A 182 -22.41 12.34 -0.27
C SER A 182 -22.29 13.85 -0.43
N GLN A 183 -22.25 14.56 0.70
CA GLN A 183 -21.92 15.97 0.68
C GLN A 183 -20.46 16.12 0.20
N HIS A 184 -20.23 16.99 -0.79
CA HIS A 184 -18.92 17.28 -1.37
C HIS A 184 -18.22 16.11 -2.10
N GLY A 185 -18.95 15.04 -2.50
CA GLY A 185 -18.40 13.93 -3.26
C GLY A 185 -17.33 13.12 -2.52
N TRP A 186 -17.39 13.08 -1.22
CA TRP A 186 -16.36 12.52 -0.38
C TRP A 186 -16.82 11.22 0.34
N PRO A 187 -15.98 10.16 0.52
CA PRO A 187 -14.62 10.00 0.01
C PRO A 187 -14.57 9.89 -1.51
N SER A 188 -13.54 10.48 -2.13
CA SER A 188 -13.37 10.52 -3.58
C SER A 188 -12.07 9.85 -4.01
N ALA A 189 -12.00 9.44 -5.28
CA ALA A 189 -10.78 8.97 -5.90
C ALA A 189 -10.65 9.54 -7.30
N ARG A 190 -9.42 9.68 -7.80
CA ARG A 190 -9.12 10.03 -9.18
C ARG A 190 -8.19 9.01 -9.80
N TYR A 191 -8.39 8.73 -11.06
CA TYR A 191 -7.59 7.76 -11.79
C TYR A 191 -7.18 8.35 -13.15
N ALA A 192 -5.90 8.22 -13.48
CA ALA A 192 -5.38 8.51 -14.81
C ALA A 192 -5.05 7.20 -15.50
N ILE A 193 -5.67 6.97 -16.64
CA ILE A 193 -5.58 5.73 -17.42
C ILE A 193 -4.76 5.99 -18.67
N GLY A 194 -3.69 5.23 -18.84
CA GLY A 194 -2.93 5.10 -20.06
C GLY A 194 -3.15 3.74 -20.70
N PHE A 195 -2.44 3.48 -21.81
CA PHE A 195 -2.45 2.18 -22.47
C PHE A 195 -1.06 1.57 -22.46
N LYS A 196 -0.96 0.35 -21.98
CA LYS A 196 0.24 -0.47 -22.07
C LYS A 196 -0.11 -1.74 -22.84
N ASP A 197 0.60 -2.01 -23.91
CA ASP A 197 0.34 -3.14 -24.80
C ASP A 197 -1.15 -3.22 -25.21
N PHE A 198 -1.74 -2.07 -25.57
CA PHE A 198 -3.16 -1.89 -25.92
C PHE A 198 -4.16 -2.16 -24.76
N ALA A 199 -3.69 -2.51 -23.58
CA ALA A 199 -4.54 -2.68 -22.39
C ALA A 199 -4.61 -1.38 -21.56
N PRO A 200 -5.82 -0.94 -21.17
CA PRO A 200 -5.96 0.22 -20.28
C PRO A 200 -5.38 -0.12 -18.91
N THR A 201 -4.50 0.74 -18.45
CA THR A 201 -3.74 0.57 -17.20
C THR A 201 -3.79 1.84 -16.37
N VAL A 202 -4.01 1.72 -15.07
CA VAL A 202 -3.93 2.84 -14.14
C VAL A 202 -2.46 3.25 -13.99
N VAL A 203 -2.18 4.45 -14.46
CA VAL A 203 -0.85 5.08 -14.41
C VAL A 203 -0.65 5.81 -13.10
N TYR A 204 -1.70 6.48 -12.68
CA TYR A 204 -1.78 7.27 -11.47
C TYR A 204 -3.15 7.07 -10.83
N GLY A 205 -3.15 6.95 -9.52
CA GLY A 205 -4.37 6.93 -8.73
C GLY A 205 -4.25 7.88 -7.55
N GLU A 206 -5.39 8.34 -7.09
CA GLU A 206 -5.53 9.16 -5.89
C GLU A 206 -6.76 8.70 -5.12
N GLN A 207 -6.66 8.55 -3.82
CA GLN A 207 -7.75 8.17 -2.93
C GLN A 207 -7.76 9.07 -1.71
N CYS A 208 -8.88 9.72 -1.47
CA CYS A 208 -9.13 10.47 -0.25
C CYS A 208 -9.85 9.59 0.77
N PHE A 209 -9.27 9.43 1.94
CA PHE A 209 -9.85 8.70 3.09
C PHE A 209 -10.57 9.63 4.07
N ALA A 210 -10.23 10.93 4.02
CA ALA A 210 -10.84 12.06 4.71
C ALA A 210 -10.62 13.33 3.89
N ASN A 211 -11.37 14.42 4.14
CA ASN A 211 -11.35 15.64 3.32
C ASN A 211 -9.95 16.18 3.01
N ASP A 212 -9.03 16.06 3.97
CA ASP A 212 -7.63 16.52 3.89
C ASP A 212 -6.62 15.37 3.85
N ARG A 213 -7.09 14.13 3.75
CA ARG A 213 -6.28 12.90 3.86
C ARG A 213 -6.34 12.08 2.59
N CYS A 214 -5.74 12.61 1.54
CA CYS A 214 -5.60 11.90 0.27
C CYS A 214 -4.19 11.33 0.13
N ILE A 215 -4.09 10.14 -0.45
CA ILE A 215 -2.85 9.60 -0.97
C ILE A 215 -2.92 9.56 -2.49
N SER A 216 -1.78 9.69 -3.15
CA SER A 216 -1.66 9.40 -4.57
C SER A 216 -0.57 8.36 -4.80
N TRP A 217 -0.70 7.59 -5.86
CA TRP A 217 0.30 6.58 -6.24
C TRP A 217 0.48 6.54 -7.75
N GLN A 218 1.70 6.18 -8.16
CA GLN A 218 2.02 5.85 -9.54
C GLN A 218 3.12 4.79 -9.60
N THR A 219 3.13 3.98 -10.65
CA THR A 219 4.23 3.05 -10.92
C THR A 219 5.52 3.85 -11.11
N TRP A 220 6.62 3.38 -10.52
CA TRP A 220 7.89 4.10 -10.55
C TRP A 220 9.06 3.20 -10.97
N PRO A 221 10.00 3.67 -11.82
CA PRO A 221 9.88 4.91 -12.59
C PRO A 221 8.68 4.87 -13.55
N ALA A 222 8.20 6.06 -13.92
CA ALA A 222 7.12 6.15 -14.90
C ALA A 222 7.61 5.62 -16.25
N SER A 223 7.01 4.53 -16.73
CA SER A 223 7.31 3.91 -18.02
C SER A 223 6.01 3.55 -18.73
N PHE A 224 5.86 4.04 -19.95
CA PHE A 224 4.80 3.69 -20.91
C PHE A 224 5.45 3.35 -22.25
#